data_4e893c2964bc5486c579774441a7e2e1
#
_entry.id   4e893c2964bc5486c579774441a7e2e1
#
_cell.length_a   1.000
_cell.length_b   1.000
_cell.length_c   1.000
_cell.angle_alpha   90.00
_cell.angle_beta   90.00
_cell.angle_gamma   90.00
#
_symmetry.space_group_name_H-M   'P 1'
#
loop_
_entity.id
_entity.type
_entity.pdbx_description
1 polymer ?
#
loop_
_entity_poly.entity_id
_entity_poly.type
_entity_poly.pdbx_seq_one_letter_code
_entity_poly.pdbx_strand_id
1 'polypeptide(L)'
;MRSLFNIFNFLMIVFLIYTQLLNKNFNNFLVNSDDVNKVNIYLKTSTEKNEAEALISQFKKEFQFESKTIDKNESINEFQKSFGDYSKNILSIVDIEDLIPQVIELNFKSESEKKLFLESQIRTNELVEDVSDLSQWSQKMINIKKVIERYILGISLGFFGIIAFMTFFFIKIIVLYQRKLIEIQSLFGRSYQKIYFSLIKQLWLDYFLVLIAACVFSWGSFSLFSQKLSVQKEMYYISDRISFLSIGEISVLFVILTGLFLVTSVLVLKQQIKDIYGND
;
A
#
# COMPACT_ATOMS: atom_id res chain seq x y z
N MET A 1 -22.15 -24.45 13.90
CA MET A 1 -22.47 -23.05 13.63
C MET A 1 -21.34 -22.10 14.04
N ARG A 2 -20.94 -22.02 15.33
CA ARG A 2 -19.85 -21.13 15.79
C ARG A 2 -18.52 -21.36 15.06
N SER A 3 -18.10 -22.62 14.90
CA SER A 3 -16.86 -22.96 14.18
C SER A 3 -16.89 -22.46 12.74
N LEU A 4 -18.02 -22.61 12.05
CA LEU A 4 -18.20 -22.15 10.68
C LEU A 4 -18.13 -20.62 10.56
N PHE A 5 -18.72 -19.90 11.53
CA PHE A 5 -18.62 -18.46 11.65
C PHE A 5 -17.18 -17.98 11.83
N ASN A 6 -16.43 -18.66 12.73
CA ASN A 6 -15.05 -18.30 12.99
C ASN A 6 -14.13 -18.56 11.79
N ILE A 7 -14.30 -19.69 11.11
CA ILE A 7 -13.53 -20.03 9.90
C ILE A 7 -13.81 -19.01 8.78
N PHE A 8 -15.09 -18.68 8.57
CA PHE A 8 -15.47 -17.71 7.55
C PHE A 8 -14.87 -16.33 7.83
N ASN A 9 -15.02 -15.81 9.05
CA ASN A 9 -14.45 -14.52 9.43
C ASN A 9 -12.92 -14.54 9.32
N PHE A 10 -12.27 -15.61 9.76
CA PHE A 10 -10.82 -15.77 9.63
C PHE A 10 -10.39 -15.59 8.17
N LEU A 11 -10.99 -16.32 7.24
CA LEU A 11 -10.66 -16.24 5.83
C LEU A 11 -10.88 -14.83 5.28
N MET A 12 -12.03 -14.21 5.58
CA MET A 12 -12.36 -12.87 5.08
C MET A 12 -11.43 -11.80 5.63
N ILE A 13 -11.05 -11.89 6.90
CA ILE A 13 -10.11 -10.95 7.52
C ILE A 13 -8.70 -11.13 6.92
N VAL A 14 -8.26 -12.37 6.70
CA VAL A 14 -6.99 -12.65 6.03
C VAL A 14 -6.99 -12.04 4.63
N PHE A 15 -8.03 -12.25 3.82
CA PHE A 15 -8.15 -11.62 2.49
C PHE A 15 -8.11 -10.10 2.55
N LEU A 16 -8.80 -9.50 3.53
CA LEU A 16 -8.78 -8.05 3.73
C LEU A 16 -7.37 -7.54 4.06
N ILE A 17 -6.64 -8.22 4.96
CA ILE A 17 -5.26 -7.89 5.30
C ILE A 17 -4.37 -7.97 4.06
N TYR A 18 -4.49 -9.03 3.25
CA TYR A 18 -3.72 -9.17 2.01
C TYR A 18 -4.07 -8.09 0.97
N THR A 19 -5.33 -7.67 0.90
CA THR A 19 -5.74 -6.56 0.03
C THR A 19 -5.05 -5.25 0.46
N GLN A 20 -4.97 -4.99 1.77
CA GLN A 20 -4.26 -3.80 2.29
C GLN A 20 -2.74 -3.91 2.10
N LEU A 21 -2.16 -5.10 2.27
CA LEU A 21 -0.75 -5.36 1.99
C LEU A 21 -0.42 -5.11 0.52
N LEU A 22 -1.28 -5.56 -0.38
CA LEU A 22 -1.13 -5.33 -1.81
C LEU A 22 -1.15 -3.83 -2.13
N ASN A 23 -2.09 -3.08 -1.54
CA ASN A 23 -2.17 -1.64 -1.71
C ASN A 23 -0.89 -0.93 -1.23
N LYS A 24 -0.44 -1.24 -0.02
CA LYS A 24 0.76 -0.65 0.57
C LYS A 24 2.00 -0.92 -0.27
N ASN A 25 2.23 -2.19 -0.61
CA ASN A 25 3.42 -2.57 -1.34
C ASN A 25 3.39 -2.07 -2.79
N PHE A 26 2.21 -2.04 -3.41
CA PHE A 26 2.06 -1.43 -4.74
C PHE A 26 2.41 0.06 -4.72
N ASN A 27 2.00 0.79 -3.69
CA ASN A 27 2.37 2.20 -3.52
C ASN A 27 3.87 2.40 -3.30
N ASN A 28 4.56 1.47 -2.65
CA ASN A 28 6.01 1.51 -2.47
C ASN A 28 6.78 1.26 -3.78
N PHE A 29 6.18 0.54 -4.73
CA PHE A 29 6.79 0.28 -6.05
C PHE A 29 6.54 1.39 -7.06
N LEU A 30 5.43 2.10 -6.93
CA LEU A 30 5.12 3.17 -7.85
C LEU A 30 5.89 4.44 -7.49
N VAL A 31 6.37 5.08 -8.53
CA VAL A 31 7.16 6.30 -8.50
C VAL A 31 6.56 7.34 -7.55
N ASN A 32 7.38 7.93 -6.72
CA ASN A 32 6.98 9.05 -5.88
C ASN A 32 6.49 10.21 -6.75
N SER A 33 5.47 10.93 -6.27
CA SER A 33 4.93 12.12 -6.94
C SER A 33 5.99 13.20 -7.23
N ASP A 34 7.10 13.16 -6.51
CA ASP A 34 8.22 14.10 -6.67
C ASP A 34 8.94 13.94 -8.01
N ASP A 35 8.86 12.77 -8.65
CA ASP A 35 9.49 12.54 -9.95
C ASP A 35 8.76 13.23 -11.12
N VAL A 36 7.55 13.72 -10.91
CA VAL A 36 6.78 14.45 -11.95
C VAL A 36 7.45 15.77 -12.33
N ASN A 37 8.08 16.40 -11.36
CA ASN A 37 8.73 17.70 -11.55
C ASN A 37 10.23 17.58 -11.85
N LYS A 38 10.74 16.35 -12.02
CA LYS A 38 12.13 16.10 -12.33
C LYS A 38 12.41 16.08 -13.83
N VAL A 39 13.54 16.64 -14.19
CA VAL A 39 14.12 16.59 -15.54
C VAL A 39 15.55 16.11 -15.41
N ASN A 40 15.93 15.10 -16.18
CA ASN A 40 17.29 14.63 -16.25
C ASN A 40 17.93 15.16 -17.52
N ILE A 41 19.07 15.83 -17.36
CA ILE A 41 19.92 16.30 -18.45
C ILE A 41 21.11 15.38 -18.51
N TYR A 42 21.29 14.72 -19.63
CA TYR A 42 22.46 13.91 -19.92
C TYR A 42 23.49 14.78 -20.63
N LEU A 43 24.67 14.90 -20.02
CA LEU A 43 25.77 15.66 -20.59
C LEU A 43 26.61 14.76 -21.48
N LYS A 44 27.30 15.35 -22.49
CA LYS A 44 28.25 14.62 -23.27
C LYS A 44 29.38 14.07 -22.41
N THR A 45 29.89 12.91 -22.75
CA THR A 45 30.94 12.22 -21.99
C THR A 45 32.23 13.01 -21.85
N SER A 46 32.46 13.96 -22.75
CA SER A 46 33.62 14.88 -22.77
C SER A 46 33.46 16.09 -21.83
N THR A 47 32.28 16.30 -21.21
CA THR A 47 31.99 17.49 -20.42
C THR A 47 32.69 17.41 -19.05
N GLU A 48 33.47 18.45 -18.74
CA GLU A 48 34.12 18.58 -17.43
C GLU A 48 33.16 19.04 -16.35
N LYS A 49 33.46 18.70 -15.07
CA LYS A 49 32.65 19.07 -13.93
C LYS A 49 32.41 20.58 -13.80
N ASN A 50 33.42 21.37 -14.09
CA ASN A 50 33.36 22.85 -14.05
C ASN A 50 32.36 23.40 -15.10
N GLU A 51 32.30 22.77 -16.27
CA GLU A 51 31.35 23.14 -17.32
C GLU A 51 29.91 22.80 -16.94
N ALA A 52 29.71 21.64 -16.30
CA ALA A 52 28.41 21.24 -15.77
C ALA A 52 27.91 22.22 -14.71
N GLU A 53 28.78 22.66 -13.78
CA GLU A 53 28.45 23.63 -12.75
C GLU A 53 28.15 25.03 -13.33
N ALA A 54 28.89 25.43 -14.37
CA ALA A 54 28.64 26.67 -15.10
C ALA A 54 27.27 26.64 -15.79
N LEU A 55 26.91 25.52 -16.41
CA LEU A 55 25.61 25.31 -17.06
C LEU A 55 24.46 25.40 -16.05
N ILE A 56 24.60 24.74 -14.89
CA ILE A 56 23.62 24.81 -13.80
C ILE A 56 23.47 26.26 -13.31
N SER A 57 24.58 26.97 -13.14
CA SER A 57 24.59 28.36 -12.68
C SER A 57 23.90 29.30 -13.68
N GLN A 58 24.04 29.03 -14.98
CA GLN A 58 23.36 29.76 -16.03
C GLN A 58 21.83 29.55 -15.92
N PHE A 59 21.39 28.31 -15.82
CA PHE A 59 19.95 28.00 -15.74
C PHE A 59 19.31 28.49 -14.43
N LYS A 60 20.04 28.48 -13.30
CA LYS A 60 19.55 29.04 -12.03
C LYS A 60 19.24 30.53 -12.07
N LYS A 61 19.78 31.26 -13.03
CA LYS A 61 19.48 32.71 -13.21
C LYS A 61 18.08 32.93 -13.81
N GLU A 62 17.61 31.96 -14.58
CA GLU A 62 16.37 32.09 -15.34
C GLU A 62 15.21 31.27 -14.73
N PHE A 63 15.53 30.16 -14.06
CA PHE A 63 14.54 29.21 -13.55
C PHE A 63 14.80 28.85 -12.07
N GLN A 64 13.74 28.59 -11.34
CA GLN A 64 13.84 28.16 -9.94
C GLN A 64 13.75 26.63 -9.84
N PHE A 65 14.86 25.98 -9.54
CA PHE A 65 14.94 24.53 -9.36
C PHE A 65 16.02 24.17 -8.33
N GLU A 66 15.86 22.99 -7.75
CA GLU A 66 16.92 22.29 -7.03
C GLU A 66 17.68 21.39 -7.99
N SER A 67 19.01 21.41 -7.94
CA SER A 67 19.85 20.62 -8.81
C SER A 67 20.67 19.62 -8.01
N LYS A 68 20.75 18.38 -8.49
CA LYS A 68 21.67 17.36 -8.03
C LYS A 68 22.51 16.92 -9.24
N THR A 69 23.83 17.01 -9.13
CA THR A 69 24.74 16.46 -10.14
C THR A 69 25.11 15.06 -9.71
N ILE A 70 24.90 14.10 -10.58
CA ILE A 70 25.27 12.71 -10.39
C ILE A 70 26.53 12.46 -11.22
N ASP A 71 27.65 12.32 -10.54
CA ASP A 71 28.93 12.06 -11.18
C ASP A 71 28.95 10.64 -11.80
N LYS A 72 29.84 10.41 -12.80
CA LYS A 72 30.02 9.09 -13.45
C LYS A 72 30.17 7.95 -12.43
N ASN A 73 30.97 8.15 -11.40
CA ASN A 73 31.19 7.14 -10.35
C ASN A 73 29.92 6.86 -9.53
N GLU A 74 29.13 7.88 -9.25
CA GLU A 74 27.84 7.74 -8.55
C GLU A 74 26.84 6.99 -9.44
N SER A 75 26.80 7.32 -10.75
CA SER A 75 25.96 6.60 -11.72
C SER A 75 26.36 5.13 -11.86
N ILE A 76 27.66 4.81 -11.89
CA ILE A 76 28.16 3.43 -11.90
C ILE A 76 27.75 2.69 -10.62
N ASN A 77 27.89 3.33 -9.46
CA ASN A 77 27.51 2.75 -8.19
C ASN A 77 25.99 2.50 -8.10
N GLU A 78 25.17 3.44 -8.58
CA GLU A 78 23.71 3.26 -8.65
C GLU A 78 23.32 2.14 -9.61
N PHE A 79 24.01 2.05 -10.76
CA PHE A 79 23.83 0.95 -11.71
C PHE A 79 24.22 -0.40 -11.08
N GLN A 80 25.36 -0.48 -10.41
CA GLN A 80 25.80 -1.69 -9.70
C GLN A 80 24.81 -2.09 -8.59
N LYS A 81 24.32 -1.12 -7.84
CA LYS A 81 23.33 -1.34 -6.79
C LYS A 81 21.99 -1.82 -7.34
N SER A 82 21.59 -1.31 -8.51
CA SER A 82 20.31 -1.67 -9.14
C SER A 82 20.32 -3.03 -9.82
N PHE A 83 21.45 -3.41 -10.42
CA PHE A 83 21.59 -4.65 -11.21
C PHE A 83 22.41 -5.74 -10.52
N GLY A 84 22.97 -5.49 -9.32
CA GLY A 84 23.70 -6.47 -8.53
C GLY A 84 24.85 -7.15 -9.28
N ASP A 85 24.95 -8.49 -9.16
CA ASP A 85 26.04 -9.25 -9.81
C ASP A 85 26.01 -9.22 -11.36
N TYR A 86 24.84 -8.93 -11.97
CA TYR A 86 24.76 -8.76 -13.43
C TYR A 86 25.52 -7.53 -13.90
N SER A 87 25.58 -6.47 -13.10
CA SER A 87 26.35 -5.28 -13.43
C SER A 87 27.84 -5.57 -13.59
N LYS A 88 28.42 -6.46 -12.75
CA LYS A 88 29.83 -6.84 -12.83
C LYS A 88 30.19 -7.50 -14.15
N ASN A 89 29.30 -8.36 -14.66
CA ASN A 89 29.49 -9.02 -15.95
C ASN A 89 29.41 -8.03 -17.10
N ILE A 90 28.49 -7.07 -17.05
CA ILE A 90 28.35 -6.03 -18.06
C ILE A 90 29.57 -5.08 -18.01
N LEU A 91 29.98 -4.67 -16.81
CA LEU A 91 31.12 -3.78 -16.58
C LEU A 91 32.45 -4.42 -16.99
N SER A 92 32.56 -5.75 -17.01
CA SER A 92 33.77 -6.45 -17.46
C SER A 92 33.91 -6.61 -18.97
N ILE A 93 32.82 -6.45 -19.73
CA ILE A 93 32.78 -6.68 -21.20
C ILE A 93 32.93 -5.38 -21.98
N VAL A 94 32.52 -4.25 -21.38
CA VAL A 94 32.52 -2.94 -22.05
C VAL A 94 33.23 -1.94 -21.16
N ASP A 95 34.08 -1.08 -21.75
CA ASP A 95 34.67 0.09 -21.07
C ASP A 95 33.56 1.12 -20.84
N ILE A 96 32.77 0.88 -19.77
CA ILE A 96 31.55 1.61 -19.46
C ILE A 96 31.85 3.03 -18.98
N GLU A 97 33.09 3.29 -18.53
CA GLU A 97 33.48 4.63 -18.09
C GLU A 97 33.31 5.67 -19.20
N ASP A 98 33.44 5.26 -20.46
CA ASP A 98 33.24 6.14 -21.62
C ASP A 98 31.80 6.19 -22.13
N LEU A 99 30.92 5.31 -21.65
CA LEU A 99 29.54 5.22 -22.12
C LEU A 99 28.52 5.83 -21.13
N ILE A 100 28.90 5.98 -19.86
CA ILE A 100 27.98 6.57 -18.84
C ILE A 100 28.16 8.09 -18.86
N PRO A 101 27.12 8.84 -19.28
CA PRO A 101 27.16 10.28 -19.23
C PRO A 101 27.02 10.79 -17.79
N GLN A 102 27.55 11.98 -17.55
CA GLN A 102 27.21 12.73 -16.33
C GLN A 102 25.76 13.19 -16.41
N VAL A 103 25.00 13.06 -15.31
CA VAL A 103 23.58 13.40 -15.27
C VAL A 103 23.35 14.57 -14.31
N ILE A 104 22.62 15.58 -14.78
CA ILE A 104 22.11 16.65 -13.93
C ILE A 104 20.63 16.40 -13.70
N GLU A 105 20.25 16.10 -12.47
CA GLU A 105 18.86 16.02 -12.05
C GLU A 105 18.38 17.40 -11.60
N LEU A 106 17.34 17.92 -12.26
CA LEU A 106 16.69 19.18 -11.92
C LEU A 106 15.32 18.89 -11.34
N ASN A 107 15.02 19.44 -10.18
CA ASN A 107 13.72 19.33 -9.53
C ASN A 107 13.05 20.72 -9.48
N PHE A 108 11.97 20.90 -10.25
CA PHE A 108 11.25 22.14 -10.37
C PHE A 108 10.16 22.24 -9.29
N LYS A 109 9.91 23.48 -8.81
CA LYS A 109 8.84 23.72 -7.83
C LYS A 109 7.44 23.65 -8.44
N SER A 110 7.32 23.90 -9.75
CA SER A 110 6.05 23.86 -10.47
C SER A 110 6.17 23.23 -11.84
N GLU A 111 5.08 22.60 -12.28
CA GLU A 111 4.98 22.00 -13.62
C GLU A 111 5.06 23.06 -14.74
N SER A 112 4.58 24.29 -14.47
CA SER A 112 4.65 25.41 -15.42
C SER A 112 6.08 25.88 -15.68
N GLU A 113 6.91 25.99 -14.63
CA GLU A 113 8.33 26.36 -14.76
C GLU A 113 9.10 25.26 -15.51
N LYS A 114 8.83 23.99 -15.19
CA LYS A 114 9.43 22.87 -15.92
C LYS A 114 9.10 22.89 -17.40
N LYS A 115 7.83 23.18 -17.76
CA LYS A 115 7.41 23.27 -19.16
C LYS A 115 8.13 24.37 -19.91
N LEU A 116 8.24 25.55 -19.30
CA LEU A 116 8.99 26.67 -19.86
C LEU A 116 10.47 26.33 -20.04
N PHE A 117 11.06 25.60 -19.08
CA PHE A 117 12.44 25.12 -19.18
C PHE A 117 12.63 24.14 -20.35
N LEU A 118 11.72 23.19 -20.54
CA LEU A 118 11.78 22.23 -21.65
C LEU A 118 11.55 22.85 -23.02
N GLU A 119 10.81 23.94 -23.09
CA GLU A 119 10.59 24.75 -24.30
C GLU A 119 11.76 25.70 -24.58
N SER A 120 12.64 25.93 -23.58
CA SER A 120 13.88 26.69 -23.79
C SER A 120 14.87 25.94 -24.70
N GLN A 121 15.87 26.65 -25.24
CA GLN A 121 16.85 26.08 -26.17
C GLN A 121 17.86 25.11 -25.51
N ILE A 122 17.48 24.44 -24.41
CA ILE A 122 18.37 23.54 -23.70
C ILE A 122 18.86 22.37 -24.53
N ARG A 123 18.01 21.85 -25.43
CA ARG A 123 18.35 20.74 -26.33
C ARG A 123 19.36 21.13 -27.42
N THR A 124 19.54 22.40 -27.64
CA THR A 124 20.50 22.94 -28.63
C THR A 124 21.86 23.31 -28.02
N ASN A 125 21.98 23.14 -26.68
CA ASN A 125 23.27 23.42 -26.02
C ASN A 125 24.29 22.34 -26.36
N GLU A 126 25.50 22.77 -26.75
CA GLU A 126 26.57 21.89 -27.20
C GLU A 126 27.03 20.87 -26.14
N LEU A 127 26.88 21.17 -24.87
CA LEU A 127 27.25 20.29 -23.75
C LEU A 127 26.19 19.22 -23.45
N VAL A 128 24.95 19.39 -23.92
CA VAL A 128 23.83 18.51 -23.65
C VAL A 128 23.73 17.45 -24.73
N GLU A 129 23.69 16.17 -24.34
CA GLU A 129 23.49 15.05 -25.24
C GLU A 129 21.98 14.75 -25.39
N ASP A 130 21.25 14.66 -24.25
CA ASP A 130 19.82 14.42 -24.27
C ASP A 130 19.16 15.04 -23.03
N VAL A 131 17.87 15.31 -23.14
CA VAL A 131 17.02 15.81 -22.04
C VAL A 131 15.83 14.88 -21.89
N SER A 132 15.81 14.15 -20.81
CA SER A 132 14.72 13.22 -20.49
C SER A 132 13.70 13.89 -19.56
N ASP A 133 12.50 14.06 -20.05
CA ASP A 133 11.33 14.47 -19.27
C ASP A 133 10.59 13.23 -18.75
N LEU A 134 10.79 12.95 -17.48
CA LEU A 134 10.12 11.82 -16.80
C LEU A 134 8.62 12.07 -16.56
N SER A 135 8.13 13.30 -16.85
CA SER A 135 6.75 13.69 -16.51
C SER A 135 5.68 12.87 -17.19
N GLN A 136 5.81 12.61 -18.48
CA GLN A 136 4.78 11.87 -19.22
C GLN A 136 4.66 10.43 -18.69
N TRP A 137 5.80 9.79 -18.41
CA TRP A 137 5.84 8.46 -17.83
C TRP A 137 5.32 8.47 -16.39
N SER A 138 5.78 9.43 -15.58
CA SER A 138 5.34 9.60 -14.19
C SER A 138 3.84 9.91 -14.10
N GLN A 139 3.30 10.79 -14.95
CA GLN A 139 1.86 11.06 -15.00
C GLN A 139 1.04 9.83 -15.37
N LYS A 140 1.51 9.02 -16.34
CA LYS A 140 0.87 7.74 -16.66
C LYS A 140 0.89 6.80 -15.44
N MET A 141 2.02 6.70 -14.74
CA MET A 141 2.16 5.88 -13.54
C MET A 141 1.26 6.36 -12.40
N ILE A 142 1.16 7.68 -12.16
CA ILE A 142 0.25 8.27 -11.19
C ILE A 142 -1.21 7.97 -11.53
N ASN A 143 -1.57 8.04 -12.81
CA ASN A 143 -2.93 7.71 -13.23
C ASN A 143 -3.24 6.21 -13.02
N ILE A 144 -2.30 5.32 -13.36
CA ILE A 144 -2.40 3.89 -13.08
C ILE A 144 -2.52 3.66 -11.57
N LYS A 145 -1.70 4.32 -10.75
CA LYS A 145 -1.78 4.27 -9.28
C LYS A 145 -3.17 4.63 -8.78
N LYS A 146 -3.71 5.78 -9.19
CA LYS A 146 -5.06 6.23 -8.80
C LYS A 146 -6.15 5.25 -9.20
N VAL A 147 -6.04 4.64 -10.38
CA VAL A 147 -6.99 3.63 -10.85
C VAL A 147 -6.92 2.38 -9.94
N ILE A 148 -5.73 1.87 -9.70
CA ILE A 148 -5.54 0.69 -8.85
C ILE A 148 -5.99 0.94 -7.41
N GLU A 149 -5.67 2.10 -6.83
CA GLU A 149 -6.12 2.49 -5.48
C GLU A 149 -7.65 2.49 -5.38
N ARG A 150 -8.35 2.99 -6.42
CA ARG A 150 -9.83 2.96 -6.46
C ARG A 150 -10.37 1.54 -6.52
N TYR A 151 -9.76 0.66 -7.32
CA TYR A 151 -10.16 -0.76 -7.37
C TYR A 151 -9.94 -1.46 -6.04
N ILE A 152 -8.77 -1.26 -5.41
CA ILE A 152 -8.47 -1.85 -4.12
C ILE A 152 -9.43 -1.33 -3.04
N LEU A 153 -9.76 -0.04 -3.05
CA LEU A 153 -10.75 0.55 -2.15
C LEU A 153 -12.13 -0.08 -2.36
N GLY A 154 -12.57 -0.25 -3.62
CA GLY A 154 -13.83 -0.93 -3.96
C GLY A 154 -13.86 -2.38 -3.46
N ILE A 155 -12.79 -3.13 -3.67
CA ILE A 155 -12.66 -4.51 -3.20
C ILE A 155 -12.70 -4.55 -1.66
N SER A 156 -11.97 -3.64 -0.99
CA SER A 156 -11.96 -3.56 0.48
C SER A 156 -13.34 -3.25 1.05
N LEU A 157 -14.07 -2.29 0.46
CA LEU A 157 -15.46 -1.99 0.84
C LEU A 157 -16.38 -3.20 0.62
N GLY A 158 -16.18 -3.93 -0.48
CA GLY A 158 -16.89 -5.19 -0.75
C GLY A 158 -16.66 -6.22 0.37
N PHE A 159 -15.41 -6.42 0.80
CA PHE A 159 -15.09 -7.33 1.91
C PHE A 159 -15.71 -6.87 3.22
N PHE A 160 -15.67 -5.57 3.54
CA PHE A 160 -16.34 -5.04 4.74
C PHE A 160 -17.86 -5.29 4.69
N GLY A 161 -18.49 -5.08 3.54
CA GLY A 161 -19.90 -5.37 3.33
C GLY A 161 -20.25 -6.85 3.54
N ILE A 162 -19.42 -7.75 2.97
CA ILE A 162 -19.61 -9.21 3.14
C ILE A 162 -19.42 -9.62 4.61
N ILE A 163 -18.39 -9.12 5.30
CA ILE A 163 -18.16 -9.39 6.72
C ILE A 163 -19.34 -8.90 7.55
N ALA A 164 -19.83 -7.69 7.30
CA ALA A 164 -21.01 -7.14 7.99
C ALA A 164 -22.25 -8.00 7.79
N PHE A 165 -22.57 -8.32 6.53
CA PHE A 165 -23.73 -9.14 6.18
C PHE A 165 -23.66 -10.53 6.80
N MET A 166 -22.53 -11.20 6.68
CA MET A 166 -22.35 -12.53 7.25
C MET A 166 -22.37 -12.51 8.78
N THR A 167 -21.75 -11.52 9.40
CA THR A 167 -21.82 -11.34 10.87
C THR A 167 -23.26 -11.15 11.33
N PHE A 168 -24.02 -10.28 10.67
CA PHE A 168 -25.45 -10.07 10.93
C PHE A 168 -26.23 -11.39 10.82
N PHE A 169 -26.05 -12.12 9.72
CA PHE A 169 -26.76 -13.35 9.43
C PHE A 169 -26.42 -14.46 10.44
N PHE A 170 -25.14 -14.64 10.75
CA PHE A 170 -24.72 -15.65 11.73
C PHE A 170 -25.21 -15.35 13.15
N ILE A 171 -25.14 -14.10 13.60
CA ILE A 171 -25.67 -13.71 14.92
C ILE A 171 -27.17 -14.00 14.98
N LYS A 172 -27.91 -13.64 13.91
CA LYS A 172 -29.35 -13.93 13.83
C LYS A 172 -29.65 -15.43 13.95
N ILE A 173 -28.92 -16.27 13.22
CA ILE A 173 -29.07 -17.73 13.28
C ILE A 173 -28.73 -18.28 14.68
N ILE A 174 -27.65 -17.81 15.32
CA ILE A 174 -27.28 -18.26 16.66
C ILE A 174 -28.34 -17.90 17.68
N VAL A 175 -28.90 -16.70 17.60
CA VAL A 175 -30.00 -16.27 18.47
C VAL A 175 -31.23 -17.12 18.24
N LEU A 176 -31.63 -17.36 16.99
CA LEU A 176 -32.76 -18.24 16.66
C LEU A 176 -32.58 -19.66 17.20
N TYR A 177 -31.36 -20.21 17.04
CA TYR A 177 -31.04 -21.55 17.53
C TYR A 177 -31.13 -21.65 19.06
N GLN A 178 -30.80 -20.56 19.77
CA GLN A 178 -30.83 -20.52 21.24
C GLN A 178 -32.16 -19.99 21.79
N ARG A 179 -33.16 -19.75 20.93
CA ARG A 179 -34.46 -19.14 21.33
C ARG A 179 -35.08 -19.81 22.53
N LYS A 180 -35.20 -21.15 22.55
CA LYS A 180 -35.74 -21.93 23.65
C LYS A 180 -35.01 -21.70 24.99
N LEU A 181 -33.66 -21.62 24.91
CA LEU A 181 -32.84 -21.38 26.12
C LEU A 181 -33.02 -19.95 26.63
N ILE A 182 -33.21 -19.00 25.73
CA ILE A 182 -33.48 -17.58 26.03
C ILE A 182 -34.86 -17.47 26.72
N GLU A 183 -35.90 -18.14 26.20
CA GLU A 183 -37.25 -18.18 26.77
C GLU A 183 -37.21 -18.78 28.18
N ILE A 184 -36.54 -19.93 28.39
CA ILE A 184 -36.39 -20.53 29.72
C ILE A 184 -35.71 -19.58 30.70
N GLN A 185 -34.60 -18.93 30.31
CA GLN A 185 -33.91 -17.98 31.18
C GLN A 185 -34.77 -16.76 31.53
N SER A 186 -35.64 -16.33 30.61
CA SER A 186 -36.58 -15.22 30.90
C SER A 186 -37.68 -15.63 31.88
N LEU A 187 -38.16 -16.87 31.81
CA LEU A 187 -39.10 -17.41 32.79
C LEU A 187 -38.52 -17.44 34.21
N PHE A 188 -37.20 -17.58 34.36
CA PHE A 188 -36.49 -17.44 35.63
C PHE A 188 -36.19 -15.98 36.02
N GLY A 189 -36.86 -14.99 35.39
CA GLY A 189 -36.77 -13.58 35.76
C GLY A 189 -35.54 -12.85 35.24
N ARG A 190 -34.74 -13.47 34.33
CA ARG A 190 -33.60 -12.82 33.75
C ARG A 190 -34.04 -11.91 32.60
N SER A 191 -33.70 -10.61 32.64
CA SER A 191 -34.08 -9.69 31.57
C SER A 191 -33.43 -10.10 30.23
N TYR A 192 -34.18 -10.01 29.14
CA TYR A 192 -33.71 -10.35 27.80
C TYR A 192 -32.44 -9.60 27.41
N GLN A 193 -32.36 -8.31 27.77
CA GLN A 193 -31.16 -7.51 27.51
C GLN A 193 -29.90 -8.13 28.14
N LYS A 194 -29.97 -8.64 29.36
CA LYS A 194 -28.83 -9.31 30.04
C LYS A 194 -28.45 -10.62 29.34
N ILE A 195 -29.44 -11.37 28.86
CA ILE A 195 -29.23 -12.65 28.17
C ILE A 195 -28.52 -12.38 26.83
N TYR A 196 -29.03 -11.45 26.03
CA TYR A 196 -28.45 -11.08 24.76
C TYR A 196 -27.06 -10.47 24.91
N PHE A 197 -26.86 -9.60 25.88
CA PHE A 197 -25.53 -9.03 26.15
C PHE A 197 -24.49 -10.11 26.49
N SER A 198 -24.91 -11.12 27.28
CA SER A 198 -24.05 -12.27 27.60
C SER A 198 -23.64 -13.06 26.34
N LEU A 199 -24.60 -13.29 25.43
CA LEU A 199 -24.38 -13.96 24.16
C LEU A 199 -23.42 -13.16 23.25
N ILE A 200 -23.67 -11.86 23.11
CA ILE A 200 -22.81 -11.00 22.28
C ILE A 200 -21.40 -10.91 22.86
N LYS A 201 -21.24 -10.79 24.17
CA LYS A 201 -19.94 -10.80 24.82
C LYS A 201 -19.15 -12.06 24.49
N GLN A 202 -19.81 -13.22 24.49
CA GLN A 202 -19.15 -14.49 24.15
C GLN A 202 -18.77 -14.52 22.67
N LEU A 203 -19.65 -14.10 21.77
CA LEU A 203 -19.35 -14.04 20.33
C LEU A 203 -18.27 -13.01 20.01
N TRP A 204 -18.23 -11.91 20.75
CA TRP A 204 -17.20 -10.88 20.61
C TRP A 204 -15.83 -11.41 20.99
N LEU A 205 -15.73 -12.20 22.07
CA LEU A 205 -14.46 -12.84 22.45
C LEU A 205 -13.99 -13.82 21.37
N ASP A 206 -14.89 -14.66 20.84
CA ASP A 206 -14.56 -15.57 19.73
C ASP A 206 -14.07 -14.78 18.49
N TYR A 207 -14.77 -13.69 18.15
CA TYR A 207 -14.41 -12.82 17.02
C TYR A 207 -13.05 -12.14 17.22
N PHE A 208 -12.78 -11.67 18.44
CA PHE A 208 -11.51 -11.04 18.79
C PHE A 208 -10.33 -12.03 18.67
N LEU A 209 -10.50 -13.27 19.11
CA LEU A 209 -9.50 -14.33 18.91
C LEU A 209 -9.25 -14.63 17.43
N VAL A 210 -10.32 -14.61 16.62
CA VAL A 210 -10.21 -14.78 15.16
C VAL A 210 -9.43 -13.63 14.53
N LEU A 211 -9.64 -12.38 14.96
CA LEU A 211 -8.88 -11.23 14.50
C LEU A 211 -7.38 -11.40 14.78
N ILE A 212 -7.04 -11.76 16.02
CA ILE A 212 -5.64 -11.99 16.40
C ILE A 212 -5.03 -13.12 15.56
N ALA A 213 -5.73 -14.25 15.45
CA ALA A 213 -5.27 -15.40 14.68
C ALA A 213 -5.03 -15.03 13.20
N ALA A 214 -5.93 -14.25 12.59
CA ALA A 214 -5.79 -13.80 11.21
C ALA A 214 -4.57 -12.88 11.02
N CYS A 215 -4.32 -11.96 11.97
CA CYS A 215 -3.14 -11.10 11.95
C CYS A 215 -1.83 -11.90 12.08
N VAL A 216 -1.77 -12.82 13.05
CA VAL A 216 -0.58 -13.67 13.26
C VAL A 216 -0.32 -14.54 12.04
N PHE A 217 -1.36 -15.17 11.48
CA PHE A 217 -1.24 -15.97 10.26
C PHE A 217 -0.75 -15.14 9.07
N SER A 218 -1.34 -13.95 8.86
CA SER A 218 -0.95 -13.08 7.75
C SER A 218 0.48 -12.57 7.91
N TRP A 219 0.89 -12.23 9.11
CA TRP A 219 2.27 -11.83 9.40
C TRP A 219 3.26 -12.97 9.17
N GLY A 220 2.96 -14.18 9.68
CA GLY A 220 3.83 -15.35 9.53
C GLY A 220 3.99 -15.75 8.06
N SER A 221 2.90 -15.81 7.29
CA SER A 221 2.93 -16.14 5.87
C SER A 221 3.66 -15.07 5.03
N PHE A 222 3.48 -13.77 5.35
CA PHE A 222 4.23 -12.69 4.73
C PHE A 222 5.73 -12.79 5.03
N SER A 223 6.11 -13.08 6.28
CA SER A 223 7.50 -13.25 6.69
C SER A 223 8.17 -14.40 5.93
N LEU A 224 7.50 -15.54 5.80
CA LEU A 224 7.99 -16.67 5.02
C LEU A 224 8.15 -16.34 3.54
N PHE A 225 7.20 -15.58 2.98
CA PHE A 225 7.27 -15.12 1.59
C PHE A 225 8.44 -14.17 1.37
N SER A 226 8.61 -13.16 2.25
CA SER A 226 9.70 -12.19 2.20
C SER A 226 11.07 -12.89 2.30
N GLN A 227 11.22 -13.87 3.20
CA GLN A 227 12.45 -14.66 3.33
C GLN A 227 12.76 -15.44 2.05
N LYS A 228 11.76 -16.05 1.41
CA LYS A 228 11.97 -16.76 0.14
C LYS A 228 12.42 -15.82 -0.99
N LEU A 229 11.87 -14.61 -1.04
CA LEU A 229 12.28 -13.60 -2.02
C LEU A 229 13.72 -13.14 -1.79
N SER A 230 14.13 -12.94 -0.54
CA SER A 230 15.49 -12.50 -0.21
C SER A 230 16.58 -13.52 -0.54
N VAL A 231 16.25 -14.82 -0.57
CA VAL A 231 17.18 -15.90 -0.96
C VAL A 231 17.38 -15.95 -2.47
N GLN A 232 16.41 -15.52 -3.27
CA GLN A 232 16.53 -15.45 -4.73
C GLN A 232 17.26 -14.17 -5.11
N LYS A 233 18.51 -14.29 -5.57
CA LYS A 233 19.38 -13.17 -5.95
C LYS A 233 18.71 -12.19 -6.93
N GLU A 234 17.89 -12.70 -7.84
CA GLU A 234 17.17 -11.90 -8.85
C GLU A 234 16.04 -11.06 -8.25
N MET A 235 15.50 -11.47 -7.08
CA MET A 235 14.37 -10.82 -6.42
C MET A 235 14.74 -10.07 -5.13
N TYR A 236 16.03 -10.01 -4.81
CA TYR A 236 16.52 -9.32 -3.62
C TYR A 236 16.08 -7.84 -3.57
N TYR A 237 16.13 -7.17 -4.72
CA TYR A 237 15.71 -5.78 -4.85
C TYR A 237 14.21 -5.56 -4.54
N ILE A 238 13.38 -6.58 -4.79
CA ILE A 238 11.95 -6.54 -4.47
C ILE A 238 11.77 -6.74 -2.96
N SER A 239 12.56 -7.63 -2.34
CA SER A 239 12.43 -7.95 -0.91
C SER A 239 12.65 -6.74 0.00
N ASP A 240 13.55 -5.83 -0.37
CA ASP A 240 13.84 -4.62 0.40
C ASP A 240 12.74 -3.57 0.33
N ARG A 241 11.88 -3.63 -0.70
CA ARG A 241 10.78 -2.67 -0.90
C ARG A 241 9.45 -3.13 -0.37
N ILE A 242 9.29 -4.43 -0.09
CA ILE A 242 8.04 -4.95 0.48
C ILE A 242 8.07 -4.83 2.00
N SER A 243 6.95 -4.39 2.55
CA SER A 243 6.78 -4.25 4.00
C SER A 243 5.43 -4.76 4.46
N PHE A 244 5.39 -5.32 5.65
CA PHE A 244 4.11 -5.65 6.30
C PHE A 244 3.40 -4.38 6.76
N LEU A 245 2.12 -4.51 7.11
CA LEU A 245 1.33 -3.41 7.67
C LEU A 245 1.99 -2.91 8.96
N SER A 246 2.03 -1.61 9.14
CA SER A 246 2.49 -0.99 10.39
C SER A 246 1.50 -1.28 11.53
N ILE A 247 1.97 -1.16 12.77
CA ILE A 247 1.11 -1.34 13.96
C ILE A 247 -0.07 -0.38 13.91
N GLY A 248 0.13 0.85 13.42
CA GLY A 248 -0.95 1.84 13.26
C GLY A 248 -2.01 1.39 12.27
N GLU A 249 -1.63 0.89 11.09
CA GLU A 249 -2.55 0.38 10.07
C GLU A 249 -3.34 -0.83 10.57
N ILE A 250 -2.68 -1.76 11.27
CA ILE A 250 -3.33 -2.91 11.91
C ILE A 250 -4.32 -2.45 12.98
N SER A 251 -3.95 -1.47 13.80
CA SER A 251 -4.82 -0.94 14.85
C SER A 251 -6.07 -0.29 14.28
N VAL A 252 -5.96 0.48 13.21
CA VAL A 252 -7.12 1.07 12.50
C VAL A 252 -8.04 -0.01 11.97
N LEU A 253 -7.47 -1.04 11.32
CA LEU A 253 -8.25 -2.17 10.81
C LEU A 253 -8.99 -2.90 11.94
N PHE A 254 -8.34 -3.12 13.08
CA PHE A 254 -8.93 -3.72 14.28
C PHE A 254 -10.11 -2.91 14.82
N VAL A 255 -9.96 -1.59 14.92
CA VAL A 255 -11.02 -0.68 15.39
C VAL A 255 -12.22 -0.73 14.46
N ILE A 256 -11.99 -0.67 13.14
CA ILE A 256 -13.05 -0.70 12.13
C ILE A 256 -13.80 -2.04 12.20
N LEU A 257 -13.11 -3.17 12.21
CA LEU A 257 -13.73 -4.50 12.25
C LEU A 257 -14.49 -4.77 13.56
N THR A 258 -13.91 -4.33 14.68
CA THR A 258 -14.59 -4.45 16.00
C THR A 258 -15.84 -3.56 16.07
N GLY A 259 -15.74 -2.32 15.55
CA GLY A 259 -16.88 -1.40 15.46
C GLY A 259 -18.00 -1.98 14.58
N LEU A 260 -17.66 -2.55 13.43
CA LEU A 260 -18.58 -3.20 12.52
C LEU A 260 -19.29 -4.40 13.19
N PHE A 261 -18.55 -5.24 13.93
CA PHE A 261 -19.13 -6.34 14.70
C PHE A 261 -20.12 -5.82 15.76
N LEU A 262 -19.77 -4.78 16.51
CA LEU A 262 -20.63 -4.20 17.54
C LEU A 262 -21.90 -3.61 16.94
N VAL A 263 -21.79 -2.84 15.85
CA VAL A 263 -22.95 -2.24 15.17
C VAL A 263 -23.90 -3.32 14.66
N THR A 264 -23.38 -4.33 13.96
CA THR A 264 -24.20 -5.45 13.45
C THR A 264 -24.85 -6.23 14.59
N SER A 265 -24.14 -6.45 15.70
CA SER A 265 -24.69 -7.12 16.89
C SER A 265 -25.85 -6.35 17.51
N VAL A 266 -25.73 -5.02 17.64
CA VAL A 266 -26.81 -4.16 18.18
C VAL A 266 -28.02 -4.15 17.25
N LEU A 267 -27.82 -4.13 15.93
CA LEU A 267 -28.90 -4.18 14.95
C LEU A 267 -29.71 -5.49 15.06
N VAL A 268 -29.00 -6.63 15.16
CA VAL A 268 -29.64 -7.94 15.34
C VAL A 268 -30.45 -7.96 16.65
N LEU A 269 -29.88 -7.44 17.76
CA LEU A 269 -30.55 -7.35 19.03
C LEU A 269 -31.87 -6.55 18.96
N LYS A 270 -31.79 -5.34 18.36
CA LYS A 270 -32.99 -4.50 18.20
C LYS A 270 -34.08 -5.20 17.40
N GLN A 271 -33.69 -5.87 16.31
CA GLN A 271 -34.63 -6.59 15.47
C GLN A 271 -35.28 -7.76 16.22
N GLN A 272 -34.49 -8.57 16.92
CA GLN A 272 -34.99 -9.74 17.64
C GLN A 272 -35.87 -9.35 18.86
N ILE A 273 -35.55 -8.27 19.57
CA ILE A 273 -36.39 -7.75 20.65
C ILE A 273 -37.71 -7.27 20.07
N LYS A 274 -37.74 -6.57 18.95
CA LYS A 274 -38.95 -6.11 18.30
C LYS A 274 -39.82 -7.28 17.82
N ASP A 275 -39.21 -8.34 17.26
CA ASP A 275 -39.93 -9.53 16.78
C ASP A 275 -40.61 -10.33 17.95
N ILE A 276 -40.06 -10.24 19.16
CA ILE A 276 -40.58 -10.93 20.34
C ILE A 276 -41.63 -10.09 21.09
N TYR A 277 -41.47 -8.76 21.14
CA TYR A 277 -42.35 -7.85 21.93
C TYR A 277 -43.21 -6.91 21.08
N GLY A 278 -42.98 -6.80 19.80
CA GLY A 278 -43.66 -5.86 18.90
C GLY A 278 -45.00 -6.38 18.35
N ASN A 279 -45.48 -7.52 18.82
CA ASN A 279 -46.80 -8.08 18.51
C ASN A 279 -47.83 -7.92 19.63
N ASP A 280 -47.54 -7.08 20.65
CA ASP A 280 -48.52 -6.69 21.66
C ASP A 280 -49.09 -5.29 21.37
#